data_fca1d99fb4ab0711d66d0d3b815ad252
#
_entry.id   fca1d99fb4ab0711d66d0d3b815ad252
#
_cell.length_a   1.000
_cell.length_b   1.000
_cell.length_c   1.000
_cell.angle_alpha   90.00
_cell.angle_beta   90.00
_cell.angle_gamma   90.00
#
_symmetry.space_group_name_H-M   'P 1'
#
loop_
_entity.id
_entity.type
_entity.pdbx_description
1 polymer ?
#
loop_
_entity_poly.entity_id
_entity_poly.type
_entity_poly.pdbx_seq_one_letter_code
_entity_poly.pdbx_strand_id
1 'polypeptide(L)'
;MIIFATYTITRMNIGTKSIILGSASPRRKELLAGLGVSFEVDTKNNFEEVYSPETPHERIPQVLSEGKSFGFHRELAENEILITSDTLVLCEGHVMGKPHSREEAYDMLRLLSGRSHKVITAVTIRDRQKTSTSSDTAIVHFKELTDEEIYHYIDTYRPFDKAGAYGIQEWIGYIGIDHIEGSYFTIMGFPVHTVYQELQKFL
;
A
#
# COMPACT_ATOMS: atom_id res chain seq x y z
N MET A 1 9.25 -11.84 41.49
CA MET A 1 8.58 -10.55 41.30
C MET A 1 8.57 -10.28 39.80
N ILE A 2 7.44 -10.51 39.14
CA ILE A 2 7.30 -10.32 37.69
C ILE A 2 6.93 -8.84 37.48
N ILE A 3 7.84 -8.07 36.94
CA ILE A 3 7.59 -6.67 36.61
C ILE A 3 6.83 -6.66 35.26
N PHE A 4 5.51 -6.45 35.32
CA PHE A 4 4.75 -6.11 34.12
C PHE A 4 5.11 -4.69 33.70
N ALA A 5 5.96 -4.56 32.69
CA ALA A 5 6.15 -3.29 32.03
C ALA A 5 4.84 -2.94 31.31
N THR A 6 4.11 -1.98 31.85
CA THR A 6 2.96 -1.37 31.17
C THR A 6 3.53 -0.50 30.05
N TYR A 7 3.57 -1.02 28.83
CA TYR A 7 3.85 -0.23 27.66
C TYR A 7 2.68 0.73 27.42
N THR A 8 2.86 1.97 27.82
CA THR A 8 1.98 3.05 27.38
C THR A 8 2.26 3.28 25.90
N ILE A 9 1.44 2.73 25.02
CA ILE A 9 1.50 3.09 23.60
C ILE A 9 1.17 4.57 23.54
N THR A 10 2.16 5.39 23.22
CA THR A 10 1.95 6.83 22.99
C THR A 10 1.08 6.96 21.76
N ARG A 11 -0.21 7.17 21.95
CA ARG A 11 -1.15 7.42 20.85
C ARG A 11 -0.80 8.74 20.21
N MET A 12 -0.79 8.77 18.87
CA MET A 12 -0.70 10.03 18.14
C MET A 12 -1.90 10.89 18.54
N ASN A 13 -1.64 12.11 19.00
CA ASN A 13 -2.71 13.02 19.39
C ASN A 13 -3.33 13.62 18.13
N ILE A 14 -4.54 13.22 17.80
CA ILE A 14 -5.31 13.71 16.65
C ILE A 14 -6.32 14.82 17.05
N GLY A 15 -6.28 15.28 18.30
CA GLY A 15 -7.21 16.30 18.80
C GLY A 15 -8.67 15.89 18.62
N THR A 16 -9.46 16.77 18.03
CA THR A 16 -10.88 16.52 17.69
C THR A 16 -11.09 15.92 16.30
N LYS A 17 -10.02 15.59 15.59
CA LYS A 17 -10.09 15.05 14.22
C LYS A 17 -10.54 13.59 14.21
N SER A 18 -11.28 13.23 13.18
CA SER A 18 -11.71 11.86 12.88
C SER A 18 -11.03 11.40 11.59
N ILE A 19 -10.35 10.27 11.64
CA ILE A 19 -9.62 9.73 10.50
C ILE A 19 -10.48 8.68 9.81
N ILE A 20 -10.59 8.79 8.48
CA ILE A 20 -11.25 7.81 7.62
C ILE A 20 -10.21 7.17 6.72
N LEU A 21 -10.13 5.85 6.74
CA LEU A 21 -9.33 5.08 5.79
C LEU A 21 -10.21 4.64 4.63
N GLY A 22 -10.00 5.23 3.45
CA GLY A 22 -10.66 4.88 2.19
C GLY A 22 -10.05 3.64 1.53
N SER A 23 -9.84 2.56 2.29
CA SER A 23 -9.24 1.33 1.78
C SER A 23 -9.74 0.08 2.50
N ALA A 24 -10.07 -0.96 1.70
CA ALA A 24 -10.43 -2.28 2.23
C ALA A 24 -9.20 -3.13 2.62
N SER A 25 -7.99 -2.74 2.21
CA SER A 25 -6.76 -3.51 2.40
C SER A 25 -6.50 -3.82 3.88
N PRO A 26 -6.41 -5.10 4.28
CA PRO A 26 -6.08 -5.49 5.66
C PRO A 26 -4.71 -4.94 6.09
N ARG A 27 -3.74 -4.94 5.19
CA ARG A 27 -2.38 -4.43 5.43
C ARG A 27 -2.38 -2.94 5.76
N ARG A 28 -3.12 -2.13 5.00
CA ARG A 28 -3.23 -0.68 5.27
C ARG A 28 -3.91 -0.39 6.61
N LYS A 29 -4.93 -1.18 6.96
CA LYS A 29 -5.60 -1.09 8.28
C LYS A 29 -4.63 -1.38 9.42
N GLU A 30 -3.87 -2.46 9.31
CA GLU A 30 -2.86 -2.87 10.28
C GLU A 30 -1.78 -1.80 10.45
N LEU A 31 -1.23 -1.30 9.34
CA LEU A 31 -0.17 -0.30 9.35
C LEU A 31 -0.63 1.05 9.89
N LEU A 32 -1.85 1.49 9.55
CA LEU A 32 -2.41 2.72 10.12
C LEU A 32 -2.69 2.57 11.62
N ALA A 33 -3.21 1.42 12.06
CA ALA A 33 -3.39 1.11 13.47
C ALA A 33 -2.06 1.13 14.24
N GLY A 34 -0.97 0.67 13.59
CA GLY A 34 0.39 0.70 14.14
C GLY A 34 0.91 2.10 14.48
N LEU A 35 0.37 3.15 13.84
CA LEU A 35 0.67 4.55 14.20
C LEU A 35 -0.03 5.00 15.50
N GLY A 36 -0.86 4.15 16.12
CA GLY A 36 -1.56 4.47 17.36
C GLY A 36 -2.71 5.46 17.19
N VAL A 37 -3.26 5.57 15.98
CA VAL A 37 -4.42 6.42 15.67
C VAL A 37 -5.71 5.60 15.64
N SER A 38 -6.81 6.21 16.08
CA SER A 38 -8.15 5.66 15.87
C SER A 38 -8.68 6.12 14.52
N PHE A 39 -9.29 5.23 13.76
CA PHE A 39 -9.85 5.54 12.44
C PHE A 39 -11.07 4.69 12.14
N GLU A 40 -11.88 5.16 11.23
CA GLU A 40 -12.97 4.41 10.61
C GLU A 40 -12.58 3.94 9.21
N VAL A 41 -13.20 2.85 8.74
CA VAL A 41 -13.00 2.36 7.38
C VAL A 41 -14.27 2.64 6.58
N ASP A 42 -14.14 3.47 5.56
CA ASP A 42 -15.21 3.71 4.60
C ASP A 42 -14.65 3.62 3.17
N THR A 43 -15.05 2.60 2.46
CA THR A 43 -14.53 2.26 1.12
C THR A 43 -15.46 2.65 -0.02
N LYS A 44 -16.59 3.29 0.29
CA LYS A 44 -17.55 3.72 -0.73
C LYS A 44 -16.94 4.82 -1.59
N ASN A 45 -16.88 4.57 -2.89
CA ASN A 45 -16.20 5.45 -3.83
C ASN A 45 -16.89 5.44 -5.19
N ASN A 46 -16.94 6.60 -5.84
CA ASN A 46 -17.53 6.78 -7.17
C ASN A 46 -16.46 6.90 -8.27
N PHE A 47 -15.17 6.77 -7.91
CA PHE A 47 -14.06 6.86 -8.85
C PHE A 47 -13.86 5.52 -9.58
N GLU A 48 -13.83 5.57 -10.89
CA GLU A 48 -13.34 4.46 -11.73
C GLU A 48 -11.81 4.49 -11.74
N GLU A 49 -11.18 3.38 -11.43
CA GLU A 49 -9.71 3.26 -11.37
C GLU A 49 -9.10 3.29 -12.78
N VAL A 50 -9.15 4.46 -13.42
CA VAL A 50 -8.61 4.70 -14.76
C VAL A 50 -7.55 5.81 -14.72
N TYR A 51 -6.58 5.72 -15.61
CA TYR A 51 -5.57 6.73 -15.84
C TYR A 51 -5.28 6.87 -17.35
N SER A 52 -4.77 8.04 -17.78
CA SER A 52 -4.38 8.24 -19.17
C SER A 52 -3.25 7.29 -19.57
N PRO A 53 -3.28 6.72 -20.79
CA PRO A 53 -2.15 5.95 -21.32
C PRO A 53 -0.82 6.74 -21.37
N GLU A 54 -0.90 8.06 -21.39
CA GLU A 54 0.27 8.94 -21.37
C GLU A 54 0.82 9.21 -19.96
N THR A 55 0.13 8.72 -18.92
CA THR A 55 0.59 8.89 -17.53
C THR A 55 1.91 8.14 -17.33
N PRO A 56 3.00 8.83 -16.91
CA PRO A 56 4.23 8.14 -16.55
C PRO A 56 3.96 7.06 -15.51
N HIS A 57 4.50 5.87 -15.68
CA HIS A 57 4.19 4.71 -14.85
C HIS A 57 4.39 5.00 -13.35
N GLU A 58 5.44 5.72 -13.00
CA GLU A 58 5.73 6.09 -11.61
C GLU A 58 4.69 7.04 -11.00
N ARG A 59 3.90 7.72 -11.82
CA ARG A 59 2.84 8.63 -11.36
C ARG A 59 1.46 8.00 -11.26
N ILE A 60 1.29 6.78 -11.79
CA ILE A 60 0.00 6.09 -11.75
C ILE A 60 -0.54 5.96 -10.32
N PRO A 61 0.24 5.54 -9.30
CA PRO A 61 -0.28 5.43 -7.93
C PRO A 61 -0.75 6.76 -7.34
N GLN A 62 -0.10 7.88 -7.71
CA GLN A 62 -0.54 9.21 -7.29
C GLN A 62 -1.90 9.55 -7.90
N VAL A 63 -2.05 9.38 -9.21
CA VAL A 63 -3.31 9.64 -9.92
C VAL A 63 -4.45 8.81 -9.34
N LEU A 64 -4.21 7.52 -9.10
CA LEU A 64 -5.23 6.62 -8.54
C LEU A 64 -5.54 6.94 -7.08
N SER A 65 -4.54 7.26 -6.27
CA SER A 65 -4.74 7.67 -4.87
C SER A 65 -5.56 8.95 -4.77
N GLU A 66 -5.25 9.96 -5.59
CA GLU A 66 -6.02 11.21 -5.70
C GLU A 66 -7.44 10.96 -6.19
N GLY A 67 -7.59 10.17 -7.26
CA GLY A 67 -8.90 9.82 -7.80
C GLY A 67 -9.79 9.15 -6.74
N LYS A 68 -9.24 8.20 -5.96
CA LYS A 68 -9.93 7.59 -4.82
C LYS A 68 -10.30 8.61 -3.75
N SER A 69 -9.45 9.61 -3.50
CA SER A 69 -9.74 10.65 -2.50
C SER A 69 -10.87 11.58 -2.94
N PHE A 70 -10.82 12.06 -4.18
CA PHE A 70 -11.84 12.96 -4.71
C PHE A 70 -13.15 12.26 -5.09
N GLY A 71 -13.09 10.97 -5.44
CA GLY A 71 -14.27 10.14 -5.71
C GLY A 71 -14.95 9.60 -4.46
N PHE A 72 -14.51 9.96 -3.26
CA PHE A 72 -15.17 9.53 -2.02
C PHE A 72 -16.66 9.92 -2.07
N HIS A 73 -17.54 9.01 -1.68
CA HIS A 73 -18.98 9.08 -1.99
C HIS A 73 -19.76 10.24 -1.37
N ARG A 74 -19.15 11.00 -0.46
CA ARG A 74 -19.75 12.16 0.23
C ARG A 74 -18.71 13.25 0.53
N GLU A 75 -19.19 14.42 0.88
CA GLU A 75 -18.34 15.47 1.45
C GLU A 75 -17.82 15.07 2.83
N LEU A 76 -16.61 15.51 3.15
CA LEU A 76 -16.02 15.35 4.48
C LEU A 76 -16.61 16.38 5.46
N ALA A 77 -16.82 15.99 6.71
CA ALA A 77 -17.13 16.94 7.78
C ALA A 77 -15.88 17.80 8.12
N GLU A 78 -16.05 18.88 8.87
CA GLU A 78 -14.95 19.82 9.18
C GLU A 78 -13.81 19.18 10.00
N ASN A 79 -14.14 18.18 10.79
CA ASN A 79 -13.17 17.45 11.60
C ASN A 79 -12.68 16.15 10.95
N GLU A 80 -13.13 15.80 9.74
CA GLU A 80 -12.74 14.55 9.08
C GLU A 80 -11.49 14.71 8.23
N ILE A 81 -10.64 13.70 8.27
CA ILE A 81 -9.45 13.53 7.44
C ILE A 81 -9.57 12.19 6.72
N LEU A 82 -9.61 12.21 5.40
CA LEU A 82 -9.65 11.02 4.56
C LEU A 82 -8.25 10.65 4.11
N ILE A 83 -7.89 9.37 4.25
CA ILE A 83 -6.64 8.79 3.76
C ILE A 83 -6.96 7.74 2.70
N THR A 84 -6.46 7.94 1.49
CA THR A 84 -6.51 6.98 0.40
C THR A 84 -5.10 6.60 -0.04
N SER A 85 -4.94 5.47 -0.69
CA SER A 85 -3.62 5.01 -1.14
C SER A 85 -3.76 4.07 -2.34
N ASP A 86 -2.72 4.07 -3.18
CA ASP A 86 -2.58 3.10 -4.25
C ASP A 86 -1.16 2.60 -4.36
N THR A 87 -0.99 1.38 -4.89
CA THR A 87 0.31 0.70 -4.99
C THR A 87 0.46 0.04 -6.34
N LEU A 88 1.62 0.23 -6.95
CA LEU A 88 1.98 -0.32 -8.25
C LEU A 88 3.34 -1.02 -8.16
N VAL A 89 3.44 -2.15 -8.85
CA VAL A 89 4.71 -2.84 -9.10
C VAL A 89 5.13 -2.58 -10.55
N LEU A 90 6.38 -2.18 -10.74
CA LEU A 90 6.97 -1.88 -12.04
C LEU A 90 8.26 -2.68 -12.23
N CYS A 91 8.26 -3.59 -13.21
CA CYS A 91 9.41 -4.41 -13.56
C CYS A 91 9.69 -4.31 -15.07
N GLU A 92 10.91 -3.92 -15.44
CA GLU A 92 11.34 -3.80 -16.85
C GLU A 92 10.36 -3.01 -17.75
N GLY A 93 9.77 -1.94 -17.20
CA GLY A 93 8.77 -1.13 -17.91
C GLY A 93 7.34 -1.71 -17.90
N HIS A 94 7.12 -2.90 -17.35
CA HIS A 94 5.81 -3.51 -17.25
C HIS A 94 5.13 -3.12 -15.92
N VAL A 95 3.93 -2.53 -16.06
CA VAL A 95 3.05 -2.25 -14.92
C VAL A 95 2.33 -3.52 -14.52
N MET A 96 2.52 -3.95 -13.28
CA MET A 96 1.93 -5.17 -12.75
C MET A 96 0.86 -4.83 -11.73
N GLY A 97 -0.38 -5.03 -12.13
CA GLY A 97 -1.56 -4.94 -11.26
C GLY A 97 -1.76 -6.20 -10.41
N LYS A 98 -3.00 -6.43 -10.01
CA LYS A 98 -3.40 -7.67 -9.33
C LYS A 98 -3.67 -8.75 -10.38
N PRO A 99 -3.20 -9.99 -10.20
CA PRO A 99 -3.46 -11.07 -11.14
C PRO A 99 -4.94 -11.51 -11.05
N HIS A 100 -5.51 -11.84 -12.20
CA HIS A 100 -6.90 -12.32 -12.32
C HIS A 100 -6.99 -13.83 -12.41
N SER A 101 -5.87 -14.52 -12.63
CA SER A 101 -5.79 -15.97 -12.72
C SER A 101 -4.51 -16.51 -12.09
N ARG A 102 -4.47 -17.84 -11.92
CA ARG A 102 -3.28 -18.56 -11.44
C ARG A 102 -2.10 -18.41 -12.42
N GLU A 103 -2.41 -18.47 -13.71
CA GLU A 103 -1.46 -18.33 -14.81
C GLU A 103 -0.86 -16.92 -14.82
N GLU A 104 -1.70 -15.89 -14.71
CA GLU A 104 -1.23 -14.50 -14.64
C GLU A 104 -0.36 -14.25 -13.40
N ALA A 105 -0.73 -14.83 -12.25
CA ALA A 105 0.11 -14.77 -11.04
C ALA A 105 1.46 -15.46 -11.25
N TYR A 106 1.48 -16.59 -11.96
CA TYR A 106 2.72 -17.28 -12.31
C TYR A 106 3.60 -16.43 -13.23
N ASP A 107 3.02 -15.87 -14.28
CA ASP A 107 3.76 -15.04 -15.24
C ASP A 107 4.36 -13.80 -14.57
N MET A 108 3.61 -13.16 -13.65
CA MET A 108 4.10 -12.05 -12.85
C MET A 108 5.30 -12.45 -11.98
N LEU A 109 5.19 -13.53 -11.21
CA LEU A 109 6.27 -14.00 -10.34
C LEU A 109 7.48 -14.49 -11.15
N ARG A 110 7.26 -15.09 -12.30
CA ARG A 110 8.34 -15.50 -13.21
C ARG A 110 9.05 -14.29 -13.80
N LEU A 111 8.34 -13.20 -14.10
CA LEU A 111 8.96 -11.95 -14.54
C LEU A 111 9.81 -11.31 -13.43
N LEU A 112 9.35 -11.38 -12.17
CA LEU A 112 10.08 -10.83 -11.02
C LEU A 112 11.31 -11.66 -10.63
N SER A 113 11.29 -12.98 -10.90
CA SER A 113 12.33 -13.93 -10.54
C SER A 113 13.71 -13.54 -11.08
N GLY A 114 14.72 -13.47 -10.21
CA GLY A 114 16.09 -13.09 -10.55
C GLY A 114 16.27 -11.62 -10.93
N ARG A 115 15.32 -10.74 -10.60
CA ARG A 115 15.32 -9.32 -11.02
C ARG A 115 15.02 -8.37 -9.89
N SER A 116 15.44 -7.12 -10.13
CA SER A 116 15.00 -5.98 -9.32
C SER A 116 13.78 -5.33 -9.95
N HIS A 117 12.85 -4.91 -9.11
CA HIS A 117 11.66 -4.17 -9.52
C HIS A 117 11.35 -3.04 -8.55
N LYS A 118 10.58 -2.07 -9.00
CA LYS A 118 10.10 -0.96 -8.17
C LYS A 118 8.72 -1.29 -7.61
N VAL A 119 8.51 -0.96 -6.34
CA VAL A 119 7.19 -0.86 -5.73
C VAL A 119 6.97 0.59 -5.36
N ILE A 120 5.93 1.19 -5.94
CA ILE A 120 5.61 2.60 -5.76
C ILE A 120 4.26 2.67 -5.06
N THR A 121 4.23 3.29 -3.89
CA THR A 121 2.99 3.51 -3.16
C THR A 121 2.77 4.99 -2.94
N ALA A 122 1.60 5.47 -3.37
CA ALA A 122 1.15 6.82 -3.10
C ALA A 122 0.07 6.84 -2.03
N VAL A 123 0.06 7.92 -1.28
CA VAL A 123 -0.97 8.22 -0.28
C VAL A 123 -1.49 9.64 -0.52
N THR A 124 -2.80 9.81 -0.46
CA THR A 124 -3.46 11.12 -0.46
C THR A 124 -4.17 11.31 0.87
N ILE A 125 -3.87 12.40 1.55
CA ILE A 125 -4.53 12.83 2.78
C ILE A 125 -5.27 14.12 2.48
N ARG A 126 -6.55 14.15 2.80
CA ARG A 126 -7.43 15.28 2.49
C ARG A 126 -8.41 15.56 3.61
N ASP A 127 -8.61 16.84 3.92
CA ASP A 127 -9.77 17.36 4.64
C ASP A 127 -10.60 18.27 3.71
N ARG A 128 -11.50 19.06 4.26
CA ARG A 128 -12.33 20.00 3.46
C ARG A 128 -11.54 21.13 2.81
N GLN A 129 -10.38 21.49 3.35
CA GLN A 129 -9.64 22.70 2.96
C GLN A 129 -8.35 22.39 2.24
N LYS A 130 -7.78 21.21 2.50
CA LYS A 130 -6.41 20.87 2.12
C LYS A 130 -6.31 19.45 1.59
N THR A 131 -5.45 19.26 0.62
CA THR A 131 -5.07 17.95 0.08
C THR A 131 -3.55 17.88 0.02
N SER A 132 -3.00 16.74 0.42
CA SER A 132 -1.59 16.42 0.25
C SER A 132 -1.47 15.03 -0.35
N THR A 133 -0.75 14.91 -1.47
CA THR A 133 -0.42 13.62 -2.10
C THR A 133 1.09 13.45 -2.09
N SER A 134 1.54 12.32 -1.59
CA SER A 134 2.94 11.93 -1.56
C SER A 134 3.10 10.51 -2.07
N SER A 135 4.24 10.20 -2.66
CA SER A 135 4.59 8.83 -3.06
C SER A 135 5.94 8.44 -2.50
N ASP A 136 6.10 7.17 -2.24
CA ASP A 136 7.35 6.57 -1.83
C ASP A 136 7.65 5.35 -2.71
N THR A 137 8.94 5.11 -2.97
CA THR A 137 9.41 4.04 -3.86
C THR A 137 10.40 3.16 -3.12
N ALA A 138 10.20 1.86 -3.24
CA ALA A 138 11.18 0.87 -2.80
C ALA A 138 11.61 0.01 -3.99
N ILE A 139 12.86 -0.45 -3.97
CA ILE A 139 13.40 -1.42 -4.92
C ILE A 139 13.50 -2.76 -4.20
N VAL A 140 13.00 -3.80 -4.83
CA VAL A 140 13.02 -5.18 -4.31
C VAL A 140 13.75 -6.04 -5.30
N HIS A 141 14.69 -6.84 -4.81
CA HIS A 141 15.38 -7.83 -5.61
C HIS A 141 14.93 -9.24 -5.20
N PHE A 142 14.46 -10.01 -6.20
CA PHE A 142 14.16 -11.43 -6.04
C PHE A 142 15.36 -12.27 -6.48
N LYS A 143 15.70 -13.31 -5.69
CA LYS A 143 16.52 -14.40 -6.19
C LYS A 143 15.83 -15.11 -7.36
N GLU A 144 16.54 -15.97 -8.08
CA GLU A 144 15.88 -16.91 -8.99
C GLU A 144 14.94 -17.82 -8.21
N LEU A 145 13.66 -17.87 -8.63
CA LEU A 145 12.63 -18.73 -8.09
C LEU A 145 12.44 -19.95 -8.98
N THR A 146 12.25 -21.12 -8.39
CA THR A 146 11.87 -22.32 -9.15
C THR A 146 10.36 -22.31 -9.44
N ASP A 147 9.93 -23.11 -10.41
CA ASP A 147 8.49 -23.26 -10.72
C ASP A 147 7.73 -23.83 -9.53
N GLU A 148 8.33 -24.76 -8.79
CA GLU A 148 7.74 -25.36 -7.59
C GLU A 148 7.53 -24.31 -6.49
N GLU A 149 8.50 -23.41 -6.28
CA GLU A 149 8.38 -22.31 -5.31
C GLU A 149 7.24 -21.37 -5.70
N ILE A 150 7.15 -20.99 -6.98
CA ILE A 150 6.10 -20.11 -7.50
C ILE A 150 4.72 -20.75 -7.33
N TYR A 151 4.55 -21.99 -7.79
CA TYR A 151 3.26 -22.68 -7.68
C TYR A 151 2.86 -22.95 -6.24
N HIS A 152 3.81 -23.36 -5.37
CA HIS A 152 3.54 -23.52 -3.94
C HIS A 152 3.00 -22.25 -3.33
N TYR A 153 3.62 -21.10 -3.65
CA TYR A 153 3.18 -19.83 -3.12
C TYR A 153 1.78 -19.45 -3.63
N ILE A 154 1.54 -19.52 -4.93
CA ILE A 154 0.24 -19.16 -5.51
C ILE A 154 -0.88 -20.02 -4.92
N ASP A 155 -0.68 -21.33 -4.86
CA ASP A 155 -1.71 -22.28 -4.43
C ASP A 155 -1.99 -22.16 -2.93
N THR A 156 -0.98 -21.84 -2.11
CA THR A 156 -1.10 -21.73 -0.65
C THR A 156 -1.59 -20.35 -0.20
N TYR A 157 -1.03 -19.28 -0.78
CA TYR A 157 -1.25 -17.90 -0.30
C TYR A 157 -2.24 -17.10 -1.13
N ARG A 158 -2.59 -17.58 -2.33
CA ARG A 158 -3.63 -16.99 -3.20
C ARG A 158 -3.46 -15.47 -3.37
N PRO A 159 -2.36 -14.99 -3.96
CA PRO A 159 -1.97 -13.57 -3.95
C PRO A 159 -2.78 -12.68 -4.92
N PHE A 160 -4.04 -12.99 -5.18
CA PHE A 160 -4.89 -12.32 -6.16
C PHE A 160 -5.35 -10.90 -5.73
N ASP A 161 -5.08 -10.52 -4.49
CA ASP A 161 -5.34 -9.18 -3.95
C ASP A 161 -4.13 -8.25 -3.99
N LYS A 162 -3.00 -8.71 -4.56
CA LYS A 162 -1.70 -8.04 -4.47
C LYS A 162 -1.14 -7.65 -5.82
N ALA A 163 -0.68 -6.40 -5.98
CA ALA A 163 0.06 -5.96 -7.14
C ALA A 163 1.36 -6.78 -7.28
N GLY A 164 1.68 -7.23 -8.50
CA GLY A 164 2.83 -8.09 -8.77
C GLY A 164 2.71 -9.50 -8.21
N ALA A 165 1.51 -9.92 -7.79
CA ALA A 165 1.20 -11.25 -7.30
C ALA A 165 2.02 -11.70 -6.09
N TYR A 166 2.49 -10.79 -5.20
CA TYR A 166 3.22 -11.21 -3.98
C TYR A 166 2.97 -10.29 -2.79
N GLY A 167 3.18 -10.85 -1.59
CA GLY A 167 3.25 -10.11 -0.34
C GLY A 167 4.60 -10.31 0.33
N ILE A 168 5.34 -9.20 0.54
CA ILE A 168 6.68 -9.25 1.15
C ILE A 168 6.69 -9.88 2.55
N GLN A 169 5.58 -9.75 3.28
CA GLN A 169 5.40 -10.30 4.63
C GLN A 169 5.02 -11.79 4.63
N GLU A 170 4.83 -12.40 3.46
CA GLU A 170 4.45 -13.79 3.30
C GLU A 170 5.67 -14.67 2.98
N TRP A 171 5.46 -15.98 2.91
CA TRP A 171 6.52 -16.96 2.69
C TRP A 171 7.45 -16.64 1.52
N ILE A 172 6.90 -16.15 0.38
CA ILE A 172 7.69 -15.78 -0.80
C ILE A 172 8.69 -14.65 -0.48
N GLY A 173 8.34 -13.73 0.43
CA GLY A 173 9.23 -12.68 0.88
C GLY A 173 10.40 -13.24 1.71
N TYR A 174 10.15 -14.28 2.52
CA TYR A 174 11.21 -14.90 3.34
C TYR A 174 12.24 -15.66 2.50
N ILE A 175 11.80 -16.38 1.46
CA ILE A 175 12.67 -17.25 0.68
C ILE A 175 13.19 -16.60 -0.60
N GLY A 176 12.48 -15.62 -1.12
CA GLY A 176 12.70 -15.08 -2.46
C GLY A 176 13.34 -13.69 -2.51
N ILE A 177 13.27 -12.90 -1.44
CA ILE A 177 13.79 -11.53 -1.43
C ILE A 177 15.11 -11.49 -0.67
N ASP A 178 16.19 -11.14 -1.35
CA ASP A 178 17.52 -11.06 -0.78
C ASP A 178 17.99 -9.61 -0.56
N HIS A 179 17.36 -8.64 -1.23
CA HIS A 179 17.71 -7.23 -1.06
C HIS A 179 16.51 -6.30 -1.20
N ILE A 180 16.49 -5.26 -0.37
CA ILE A 180 15.53 -4.16 -0.42
C ILE A 180 16.28 -2.84 -0.30
N GLU A 181 15.94 -1.88 -1.18
CA GLU A 181 16.30 -0.47 -1.03
C GLU A 181 15.03 0.35 -0.81
N GLY A 182 14.99 1.16 0.24
CA GLY A 182 13.81 1.92 0.63
C GLY A 182 13.01 1.29 1.77
N SER A 183 11.72 1.64 1.89
CA SER A 183 10.90 1.24 3.02
C SER A 183 10.17 -0.09 2.78
N TYR A 184 10.32 -1.03 3.70
CA TYR A 184 9.53 -2.25 3.76
C TYR A 184 8.01 -1.98 3.75
N PHE A 185 7.58 -0.93 4.45
CA PHE A 185 6.17 -0.56 4.54
C PHE A 185 5.60 -0.02 3.22
N THR A 186 6.44 0.58 2.39
CA THR A 186 6.08 0.97 1.02
C THR A 186 5.75 -0.24 0.18
N ILE A 187 6.51 -1.33 0.32
CA ILE A 187 6.26 -2.60 -0.37
C ILE A 187 4.97 -3.25 0.13
N MET A 188 4.66 -3.14 1.42
CA MET A 188 3.39 -3.59 1.98
C MET A 188 2.18 -2.77 1.49
N GLY A 189 2.41 -1.63 0.84
CA GLY A 189 1.38 -0.80 0.22
C GLY A 189 0.87 0.35 1.08
N PHE A 190 1.63 0.76 2.12
CA PHE A 190 1.31 1.93 2.95
C PHE A 190 2.58 2.50 3.60
N PRO A 191 3.16 3.58 3.05
CA PRO A 191 4.42 4.15 3.53
C PRO A 191 4.21 4.89 4.86
N VAL A 192 4.19 4.16 5.97
CA VAL A 192 3.79 4.67 7.31
C VAL A 192 4.58 5.89 7.75
N HIS A 193 5.88 5.97 7.41
CA HIS A 193 6.71 7.14 7.72
C HIS A 193 6.17 8.40 7.02
N THR A 194 5.90 8.30 5.71
CA THR A 194 5.31 9.38 4.91
C THR A 194 3.92 9.73 5.42
N VAL A 195 3.08 8.72 5.68
CA VAL A 195 1.72 8.92 6.23
C VAL A 195 1.79 9.68 7.55
N TYR A 196 2.70 9.30 8.45
CA TYR A 196 2.86 9.98 9.74
C TYR A 196 3.22 11.45 9.57
N GLN A 197 4.21 11.76 8.73
CA GLN A 197 4.65 13.13 8.47
C GLN A 197 3.56 13.98 7.79
N GLU A 198 2.88 13.41 6.80
CA GLU A 198 1.82 14.12 6.09
C GLU A 198 0.60 14.34 6.99
N LEU A 199 0.20 13.34 7.78
CA LEU A 199 -0.94 13.43 8.69
C LEU A 199 -0.74 14.54 9.73
N GLN A 200 0.49 14.73 10.24
CA GLN A 200 0.78 15.81 11.19
C GLN A 200 0.48 17.21 10.65
N LYS A 201 0.49 17.40 9.32
CA LYS A 201 0.15 18.69 8.71
C LYS A 201 -1.36 19.01 8.77
N PHE A 202 -2.19 18.04 9.12
CA PHE A 202 -3.65 18.14 9.21
C PHE A 202 -4.17 18.20 10.66
N LEU A 203 -3.27 18.03 11.61
CA LEU A 203 -3.57 18.09 13.04
C LEU A 203 -3.15 19.46 13.60
#